data_76366ebde90db287a1f7cae91127b032
#
_entry.id   76366ebde90db287a1f7cae91127b032
#
_cell.length_a   1.000
_cell.length_b   1.000
_cell.length_c   1.000
_cell.angle_alpha   90.00
_cell.angle_beta   90.00
_cell.angle_gamma   90.00
#
_symmetry.space_group_name_H-M   'P 1'
#
loop_
_entity.id
_entity.type
_entity.pdbx_description
1 polymer ?
#
loop_
_entity_poly.entity_id
_entity_poly.type
_entity_poly.pdbx_seq_one_letter_code
_entity_poly.pdbx_strand_id
1 'polypeptide(L)'
;EAVPGVPFDGAWRQALKDGLVEVPTPDEADAAELRAPDSALTFDAPEMDGEGDLVLLVHPSPRLGGGEFANSPWQQELPDPVAKITWHSWLEMNPTAAEARGLREGDIVTVASPHGSVEVPVWIYPGIREDTVALAMGQGHTDFGRWANGQGVNAVELLPAVAEQPSGAMVTLATNVTVTPTGRHRRLATVEGSADQRDRPIAPAVALADLGHYEEDPVGEGGAYEGEGAYEGEEGGYDELQELQGVGGFAPVDADDGAPTAYPLPGAQYGNYENPEGLARWAMAIDLDKCTGCSACVTACSAENNVPWVGEEQVQMGREMHWLRIERYYEHVDATHASHLDVRFLPMLCQHCGNAPCEPVCPVYATYHTPEGVNSQVYNRCVGTRYCANNCPYKVRVFNWYRYTDDVPEPMNWQWNPDVTVRSNGVMEKCSFCMQRVREAENVAALEAENGDGTAIPRDGMVKTACQQSCPAEAIVFGNIRDPDTRVAQVVQSERT
;
A
#
# COMPACT_ATOMS: atom_id res chain seq x y z
N GLU A 1 -0.84 3.30 -41.31
CA GLU A 1 -0.95 3.42 -42.79
C GLU A 1 -2.39 3.15 -43.19
N ALA A 2 -2.97 3.99 -44.03
CA ALA A 2 -4.35 3.86 -44.46
C ALA A 2 -4.55 2.57 -45.30
N VAL A 3 -5.60 1.82 -45.01
CA VAL A 3 -6.00 0.67 -45.84
C VAL A 3 -6.24 1.19 -47.29
N PRO A 4 -5.55 0.66 -48.32
CA PRO A 4 -5.68 1.16 -49.67
C PRO A 4 -7.14 1.12 -50.14
N GLY A 5 -7.68 2.26 -50.56
CA GLY A 5 -9.01 2.38 -51.13
C GLY A 5 -10.17 2.69 -50.17
N VAL A 6 -9.90 2.80 -48.86
CA VAL A 6 -10.93 3.20 -47.87
C VAL A 6 -10.56 4.59 -47.30
N PRO A 7 -11.49 5.57 -47.31
CA PRO A 7 -11.26 6.84 -46.64
C PRO A 7 -10.94 6.60 -45.14
N PHE A 8 -9.93 7.29 -44.61
CA PHE A 8 -9.45 7.13 -43.23
C PHE A 8 -10.57 7.15 -42.21
N ASP A 9 -11.51 8.08 -42.30
CA ASP A 9 -12.65 8.16 -41.37
C ASP A 9 -13.54 6.93 -41.38
N GLY A 10 -13.71 6.30 -42.52
CA GLY A 10 -14.49 5.06 -42.67
C GLY A 10 -13.78 3.86 -42.02
N ALA A 11 -12.49 3.71 -42.29
CA ALA A 11 -11.66 2.67 -41.71
C ALA A 11 -11.52 2.83 -40.19
N TRP A 12 -11.36 4.06 -39.73
CA TRP A 12 -11.25 4.39 -38.30
C TRP A 12 -12.53 4.08 -37.54
N ARG A 13 -13.70 4.49 -38.07
CA ARG A 13 -15.00 4.18 -37.46
C ARG A 13 -15.28 2.68 -37.40
N GLN A 14 -14.87 1.95 -38.43
CA GLN A 14 -15.02 0.49 -38.46
C GLN A 14 -14.10 -0.15 -37.43
N ALA A 15 -12.81 0.25 -37.33
CA ALA A 15 -11.88 -0.24 -36.35
C ALA A 15 -12.36 0.02 -34.90
N LEU A 16 -12.93 1.19 -34.63
CA LEU A 16 -13.54 1.49 -33.34
C LEU A 16 -14.73 0.61 -33.01
N LYS A 17 -15.55 0.27 -34.03
CA LYS A 17 -16.72 -0.58 -33.88
C LYS A 17 -16.36 -2.05 -33.66
N ASP A 18 -15.31 -2.52 -34.33
CA ASP A 18 -14.86 -3.90 -34.29
C ASP A 18 -13.87 -4.14 -33.13
N GLY A 19 -13.35 -3.05 -32.52
CA GLY A 19 -12.39 -3.11 -31.42
C GLY A 19 -10.99 -3.55 -31.83
N LEU A 20 -10.73 -3.72 -33.14
CA LEU A 20 -9.44 -4.13 -33.68
C LEU A 20 -9.24 -3.60 -35.09
N VAL A 21 -8.00 -3.53 -35.52
CA VAL A 21 -7.60 -3.26 -36.90
C VAL A 21 -6.94 -4.51 -37.46
N GLU A 22 -7.54 -5.11 -38.50
CA GLU A 22 -6.87 -6.19 -39.24
C GLU A 22 -5.75 -5.58 -40.07
N VAL A 23 -4.50 -5.79 -39.69
CA VAL A 23 -3.35 -5.50 -40.48
C VAL A 23 -3.03 -6.74 -41.34
N PRO A 24 -2.93 -6.64 -42.67
CA PRO A 24 -2.50 -7.78 -43.46
C PRO A 24 -1.18 -8.33 -42.91
N THR A 25 -1.15 -9.57 -42.48
CA THR A 25 0.10 -10.24 -42.15
C THR A 25 0.96 -10.31 -43.41
N PRO A 26 2.23 -9.90 -43.36
CA PRO A 26 3.15 -10.15 -44.46
C PRO A 26 3.17 -11.66 -44.74
N ASP A 27 3.25 -12.02 -46.03
CA ASP A 27 3.44 -13.43 -46.39
C ASP A 27 4.66 -13.99 -45.63
N GLU A 28 4.57 -15.25 -45.17
CA GLU A 28 5.61 -15.93 -44.35
C GLU A 28 7.01 -15.87 -44.99
N ALA A 29 7.09 -15.58 -46.30
CA ALA A 29 8.35 -15.43 -47.05
C ALA A 29 9.10 -14.12 -46.71
N ASP A 30 8.45 -13.10 -46.16
CA ASP A 30 9.03 -11.80 -45.84
C ASP A 30 9.23 -11.56 -44.31
N ALA A 31 9.11 -12.61 -43.51
CA ALA A 31 9.47 -12.51 -42.08
C ALA A 31 10.99 -12.20 -42.04
N ALA A 32 11.33 -10.92 -41.88
CA ALA A 32 12.72 -10.50 -41.73
C ALA A 32 13.30 -11.26 -40.51
N GLU A 33 14.35 -12.03 -40.75
CA GLU A 33 15.16 -12.57 -39.67
C GLU A 33 15.52 -11.41 -38.73
N LEU A 34 15.08 -11.45 -37.50
CA LEU A 34 15.51 -10.52 -36.46
C LEU A 34 17.02 -10.72 -36.27
N ARG A 35 17.82 -9.92 -36.96
CA ARG A 35 19.26 -9.86 -36.73
C ARG A 35 19.53 -8.80 -35.69
N ALA A 36 20.27 -9.18 -34.68
CA ALA A 36 20.91 -8.17 -33.82
C ALA A 36 21.75 -7.24 -34.76
N PRO A 37 21.70 -5.93 -34.59
CA PRO A 37 22.52 -5.02 -35.40
C PRO A 37 23.98 -5.40 -35.19
N ASP A 38 24.71 -5.56 -36.34
CA ASP A 38 26.14 -5.89 -36.36
C ASP A 38 27.05 -4.80 -35.75
N SER A 39 26.47 -3.63 -35.46
CA SER A 39 27.14 -2.52 -34.78
C SER A 39 26.70 -2.42 -33.36
N ALA A 40 27.63 -2.20 -32.44
CA ALA A 40 27.30 -1.82 -31.06
C ALA A 40 26.34 -0.61 -31.13
N LEU A 41 25.17 -0.73 -30.45
CA LEU A 41 24.25 0.40 -30.33
C LEU A 41 25.00 1.52 -29.59
N THR A 42 25.29 2.59 -30.30
CA THR A 42 25.84 3.81 -29.71
C THR A 42 24.66 4.67 -29.27
N PHE A 43 24.61 4.98 -27.99
CA PHE A 43 23.64 5.92 -27.44
C PHE A 43 24.35 7.26 -27.24
N ASP A 44 23.91 8.27 -27.96
CA ASP A 44 24.32 9.64 -27.69
C ASP A 44 23.52 10.15 -26.46
N ALA A 45 24.19 10.71 -25.48
CA ALA A 45 23.50 11.37 -24.38
C ALA A 45 22.67 12.53 -24.94
N PRO A 46 21.40 12.70 -24.50
CA PRO A 46 20.56 13.80 -24.95
C PRO A 46 21.21 15.14 -24.56
N GLU A 47 21.16 16.11 -25.46
CA GLU A 47 21.58 17.48 -25.15
C GLU A 47 20.61 18.07 -24.11
N MET A 48 21.17 18.69 -23.08
CA MET A 48 20.38 19.36 -22.03
C MET A 48 19.75 20.62 -22.60
N ASP A 49 18.47 20.79 -22.47
CA ASP A 49 17.69 21.94 -22.92
C ASP A 49 17.28 22.83 -21.74
N GLY A 50 17.33 24.14 -21.92
CA GLY A 50 16.99 25.13 -20.88
C GLY A 50 18.17 25.68 -20.07
N GLU A 51 17.98 26.88 -19.51
CA GLU A 51 18.99 27.62 -18.72
C GLU A 51 18.77 27.48 -17.19
N GLY A 52 17.85 26.60 -16.75
CA GLY A 52 17.58 26.38 -15.34
C GLY A 52 18.74 25.73 -14.58
N ASP A 53 18.77 25.89 -13.28
CA ASP A 53 19.80 25.35 -12.39
C ASP A 53 19.46 23.96 -11.81
N LEU A 54 18.28 23.41 -12.14
CA LEU A 54 17.83 22.08 -11.72
C LEU A 54 17.45 21.24 -12.92
N VAL A 55 17.82 19.97 -12.90
CA VAL A 55 17.40 18.98 -13.91
C VAL A 55 16.02 18.49 -13.57
N LEU A 56 15.11 18.48 -14.54
CA LEU A 56 13.76 17.92 -14.37
C LEU A 56 13.74 16.45 -14.76
N LEU A 57 13.26 15.61 -13.86
CA LEU A 57 12.86 14.23 -14.11
C LEU A 57 11.34 14.14 -14.17
N VAL A 58 10.78 13.76 -15.31
CA VAL A 58 9.36 13.43 -15.43
C VAL A 58 9.21 11.91 -15.54
N HIS A 59 8.37 11.31 -14.72
CA HIS A 59 8.20 9.86 -14.66
C HIS A 59 6.72 9.46 -14.60
N PRO A 60 6.35 8.26 -15.07
CA PRO A 60 4.99 7.75 -14.88
C PRO A 60 4.64 7.65 -13.40
N SER A 61 3.40 8.01 -13.05
CA SER A 61 2.90 7.86 -11.69
C SER A 61 2.74 6.37 -11.34
N PRO A 62 3.26 5.88 -10.21
CA PRO A 62 3.03 4.49 -9.79
C PRO A 62 1.55 4.13 -9.63
N ARG A 63 0.69 5.13 -9.37
CA ARG A 63 -0.75 4.96 -9.14
C ARG A 63 -1.63 5.30 -10.33
N LEU A 64 -1.21 6.23 -11.19
CA LEU A 64 -2.02 6.74 -12.31
C LEU A 64 -1.47 6.36 -13.69
N GLY A 65 -0.27 5.75 -13.75
CA GLY A 65 0.41 5.48 -14.99
C GLY A 65 0.81 6.76 -15.71
N GLY A 66 0.55 6.84 -17.01
CA GLY A 66 0.68 8.05 -17.82
C GLY A 66 -0.55 8.97 -17.75
N GLY A 67 -1.59 8.58 -17.00
CA GLY A 67 -2.86 9.29 -16.86
C GLY A 67 -4.09 8.43 -17.15
N GLU A 68 -3.92 7.24 -17.70
CA GLU A 68 -5.01 6.32 -18.05
C GLU A 68 -5.91 5.94 -16.87
N PHE A 69 -5.36 5.94 -15.65
CA PHE A 69 -6.10 5.63 -14.42
C PHE A 69 -6.60 6.87 -13.66
N ALA A 70 -6.36 8.07 -14.17
CA ALA A 70 -6.67 9.32 -13.43
C ALA A 70 -8.17 9.52 -13.14
N ASN A 71 -9.06 8.96 -13.96
CA ASN A 71 -10.51 9.08 -13.70
C ASN A 71 -11.06 8.00 -12.75
N SER A 72 -10.20 7.25 -12.04
CA SER A 72 -10.59 6.32 -11.00
C SER A 72 -10.44 6.99 -9.62
N PRO A 73 -11.52 7.15 -8.83
CA PRO A 73 -11.41 7.77 -7.50
C PRO A 73 -10.57 6.94 -6.54
N TRP A 74 -10.58 5.61 -6.64
CA TRP A 74 -9.70 4.75 -5.84
C TRP A 74 -8.23 4.99 -6.18
N GLN A 75 -7.88 5.19 -7.47
CA GLN A 75 -6.51 5.47 -7.87
C GLN A 75 -6.07 6.90 -7.51
N GLN A 76 -6.99 7.87 -7.54
CA GLN A 76 -6.72 9.22 -7.05
C GLN A 76 -6.43 9.22 -5.54
N GLU A 77 -7.16 8.44 -4.75
CA GLU A 77 -6.97 8.37 -3.30
C GLU A 77 -5.91 7.34 -2.88
N LEU A 78 -5.45 6.48 -3.80
CA LEU A 78 -4.35 5.57 -3.52
C LEU A 78 -3.10 6.36 -3.16
N PRO A 79 -2.47 6.12 -1.99
CA PRO A 79 -1.25 6.82 -1.62
C PRO A 79 -0.11 6.46 -2.56
N ASP A 80 0.67 7.44 -2.95
CA ASP A 80 1.95 7.18 -3.60
C ASP A 80 2.82 6.27 -2.73
N PRO A 81 3.53 5.28 -3.27
CA PRO A 81 4.31 4.34 -2.48
C PRO A 81 5.36 5.00 -1.58
N VAL A 82 6.00 6.07 -2.02
CA VAL A 82 7.08 6.73 -1.30
C VAL A 82 6.63 8.03 -0.63
N ALA A 83 5.96 8.93 -1.37
CA ALA A 83 5.50 10.22 -0.84
C ALA A 83 4.32 10.09 0.13
N LYS A 84 3.52 9.03 0.03
CA LYS A 84 2.25 8.86 0.76
C LYS A 84 1.22 9.96 0.50
N ILE A 85 1.39 10.73 -0.56
CA ILE A 85 0.51 11.79 -1.00
C ILE A 85 -0.58 11.20 -1.89
N THR A 86 -1.79 11.73 -1.79
CA THR A 86 -2.96 11.37 -2.59
C THR A 86 -3.47 12.57 -3.39
N TRP A 87 -4.32 12.33 -4.37
CA TRP A 87 -5.09 13.30 -5.16
C TRP A 87 -4.27 14.27 -6.01
N HIS A 88 -3.34 15.05 -5.47
CA HIS A 88 -2.67 16.15 -6.18
C HIS A 88 -1.35 15.73 -6.83
N SER A 89 -0.75 16.62 -7.64
CA SER A 89 0.66 16.58 -8.04
C SER A 89 1.54 17.28 -7.01
N TRP A 90 2.81 16.92 -6.95
CA TRP A 90 3.84 17.56 -6.13
C TRP A 90 5.19 17.54 -6.83
N LEU A 91 6.04 18.51 -6.53
CA LEU A 91 7.42 18.55 -7.00
C LEU A 91 8.32 17.95 -5.93
N GLU A 92 9.02 16.88 -6.24
CA GLU A 92 10.03 16.28 -5.38
C GLU A 92 11.29 17.14 -5.40
N MET A 93 11.77 17.53 -4.23
CA MET A 93 12.96 18.37 -4.09
C MET A 93 13.81 17.93 -2.90
N ASN A 94 15.14 17.89 -3.12
CA ASN A 94 16.08 17.57 -2.05
C ASN A 94 16.02 18.62 -0.92
N PRO A 95 16.16 18.23 0.36
CA PRO A 95 16.16 19.14 1.50
C PRO A 95 17.15 20.29 1.38
N THR A 96 18.38 20.03 0.96
CA THR A 96 19.44 21.06 0.77
C THR A 96 19.04 22.06 -0.34
N ALA A 97 18.52 21.56 -1.45
CA ALA A 97 18.06 22.41 -2.56
C ALA A 97 16.86 23.28 -2.19
N ALA A 98 15.94 22.75 -1.35
CA ALA A 98 14.81 23.49 -0.83
C ALA A 98 15.24 24.58 0.16
N GLU A 99 16.12 24.24 1.12
CA GLU A 99 16.66 25.18 2.10
C GLU A 99 17.39 26.34 1.43
N ALA A 100 18.23 26.07 0.42
CA ALA A 100 18.95 27.10 -0.34
C ALA A 100 18.00 28.09 -1.05
N ARG A 101 16.75 27.69 -1.29
CA ARG A 101 15.70 28.52 -1.93
C ARG A 101 14.67 29.06 -0.92
N GLY A 102 14.83 28.77 0.37
CA GLY A 102 13.91 29.17 1.44
C GLY A 102 12.52 28.52 1.31
N LEU A 103 12.45 27.33 0.69
CA LEU A 103 11.21 26.57 0.46
C LEU A 103 10.97 25.57 1.61
N ARG A 104 9.69 25.38 1.91
CA ARG A 104 9.20 24.36 2.86
C ARG A 104 8.19 23.48 2.15
N GLU A 105 7.96 22.32 2.72
CA GLU A 105 6.92 21.39 2.26
C GLU A 105 5.58 22.11 2.10
N GLY A 106 4.92 21.89 0.97
CA GLY A 106 3.65 22.52 0.64
C GLY A 106 3.72 23.91 0.03
N ASP A 107 4.89 24.56 0.00
CA ASP A 107 5.05 25.84 -0.69
C ASP A 107 4.83 25.65 -2.20
N ILE A 108 3.96 26.47 -2.79
CA ILE A 108 3.65 26.40 -4.23
C ILE A 108 4.74 27.15 -4.98
N VAL A 109 5.34 26.47 -5.94
CA VAL A 109 6.37 26.99 -6.82
C VAL A 109 5.90 26.99 -8.26
N THR A 110 6.40 27.94 -9.06
CA THR A 110 6.34 27.89 -10.51
C THR A 110 7.57 27.14 -11.01
N VAL A 111 7.38 26.02 -11.68
CA VAL A 111 8.40 25.28 -12.40
C VAL A 111 8.32 25.70 -13.87
N ALA A 112 9.39 26.24 -14.43
CA ALA A 112 9.41 26.72 -15.81
C ALA A 112 10.56 26.11 -16.60
N SER A 113 10.25 25.66 -17.80
CA SER A 113 11.18 25.20 -18.84
C SER A 113 11.03 26.05 -20.10
N PRO A 114 11.87 25.86 -21.15
CA PRO A 114 11.65 26.50 -22.47
C PRO A 114 10.28 26.13 -23.11
N HIS A 115 9.64 25.04 -22.70
CA HIS A 115 8.45 24.50 -23.32
C HIS A 115 7.15 24.94 -22.63
N GLY A 116 7.20 25.21 -21.33
CA GLY A 116 6.02 25.60 -20.56
C GLY A 116 6.32 25.89 -19.09
N SER A 117 5.24 26.12 -18.36
CA SER A 117 5.34 26.32 -16.90
C SER A 117 4.12 25.77 -16.17
N VAL A 118 4.34 25.21 -15.00
CA VAL A 118 3.29 24.70 -14.11
C VAL A 118 3.47 25.22 -12.69
N GLU A 119 2.40 25.32 -11.93
CA GLU A 119 2.44 25.63 -10.50
C GLU A 119 2.11 24.40 -9.66
N VAL A 120 3.00 24.01 -8.77
CA VAL A 120 2.89 22.76 -8.02
C VAL A 120 3.45 22.93 -6.60
N PRO A 121 2.86 22.29 -5.57
CA PRO A 121 3.42 22.27 -4.23
C PRO A 121 4.68 21.42 -4.15
N VAL A 122 5.62 21.82 -3.35
CA VAL A 122 6.88 21.10 -3.08
C VAL A 122 6.65 20.01 -2.04
N TRP A 123 7.23 18.85 -2.27
CA TRP A 123 7.43 17.80 -1.28
C TRP A 123 8.92 17.59 -1.06
N ILE A 124 9.34 17.62 0.21
CA ILE A 124 10.76 17.50 0.58
C ILE A 124 11.13 16.02 0.65
N TYR A 125 11.97 15.58 -0.30
CA TYR A 125 12.37 14.19 -0.43
C TYR A 125 13.89 14.02 -0.34
N PRO A 126 14.42 13.40 0.73
CA PRO A 126 15.87 13.23 0.90
C PRO A 126 16.50 12.25 -0.09
N GLY A 127 15.70 11.39 -0.73
CA GLY A 127 16.19 10.38 -1.70
C GLY A 127 16.46 10.90 -3.10
N ILE A 128 16.18 12.18 -3.41
CA ILE A 128 16.48 12.78 -4.70
C ILE A 128 17.80 13.58 -4.64
N ARG A 129 18.50 13.70 -5.76
CA ARG A 129 19.73 14.50 -5.87
C ARG A 129 19.46 15.99 -5.65
N GLU A 130 20.48 16.71 -5.18
CA GLU A 130 20.41 18.18 -4.90
C GLU A 130 20.21 19.02 -6.17
N ASP A 131 20.69 18.54 -7.32
CA ASP A 131 20.63 19.20 -8.63
C ASP A 131 19.41 18.78 -9.48
N THR A 132 18.51 17.99 -8.90
CA THR A 132 17.39 17.37 -9.63
C THR A 132 16.07 17.59 -8.90
N VAL A 133 15.01 17.83 -9.67
CA VAL A 133 13.62 17.80 -9.21
C VAL A 133 12.82 16.78 -10.01
N ALA A 134 11.82 16.15 -9.39
CA ALA A 134 11.00 15.19 -10.09
C ALA A 134 9.51 15.55 -10.01
N LEU A 135 8.79 15.21 -11.07
CA LEU A 135 7.35 15.44 -11.20
C LEU A 135 6.70 14.23 -11.89
N ALA A 136 5.73 13.61 -11.23
CA ALA A 136 5.02 12.49 -11.82
C ALA A 136 4.03 12.94 -12.89
N MET A 137 3.91 12.15 -13.97
CA MET A 137 2.83 12.24 -14.97
C MET A 137 1.49 11.78 -14.39
N GLY A 138 0.43 11.94 -15.18
CA GLY A 138 -0.87 11.31 -14.92
C GLY A 138 -1.92 12.23 -14.33
N GLN A 139 -1.59 13.49 -14.07
CA GLN A 139 -2.52 14.52 -13.61
C GLN A 139 -2.62 15.67 -14.64
N GLY A 140 -3.42 16.69 -14.34
CA GLY A 140 -3.57 17.90 -15.18
C GLY A 140 -4.61 17.78 -16.29
N HIS A 141 -5.50 16.78 -16.22
CA HIS A 141 -6.57 16.61 -17.18
C HIS A 141 -7.64 17.72 -17.09
N THR A 142 -8.13 18.16 -18.26
CA THR A 142 -9.19 19.17 -18.37
C THR A 142 -10.51 18.59 -18.85
N ASP A 143 -10.47 17.44 -19.56
CA ASP A 143 -11.66 16.79 -20.14
C ASP A 143 -11.46 15.26 -20.22
N PHE A 144 -11.26 14.63 -19.07
CA PHE A 144 -11.06 13.17 -18.97
C PHE A 144 -12.03 12.50 -17.99
N GLY A 145 -12.90 13.27 -17.36
CA GLY A 145 -13.93 12.78 -16.45
C GLY A 145 -13.88 13.40 -15.06
N ARG A 146 -14.88 13.04 -14.26
CA ARG A 146 -15.18 13.70 -12.98
C ARG A 146 -14.01 13.74 -11.99
N TRP A 147 -13.25 12.66 -11.92
CA TRP A 147 -12.21 12.48 -10.91
C TRP A 147 -10.83 12.96 -11.36
N ALA A 148 -10.63 13.07 -12.69
CA ALA A 148 -9.38 13.52 -13.27
C ALA A 148 -9.34 15.03 -13.51
N ASN A 149 -10.49 15.63 -13.88
CA ASN A 149 -10.53 17.02 -14.28
C ASN A 149 -10.17 17.96 -13.15
N GLY A 150 -9.20 18.84 -13.41
CA GLY A 150 -8.74 19.84 -12.46
C GLY A 150 -7.88 19.32 -11.32
N GLN A 151 -7.46 18.04 -11.38
CA GLN A 151 -6.53 17.48 -10.41
C GLN A 151 -5.08 17.66 -10.88
N GLY A 152 -4.24 18.19 -10.00
CA GLY A 152 -2.81 18.35 -10.25
C GLY A 152 -2.44 19.17 -11.47
N VAL A 153 -1.29 18.86 -12.06
CA VAL A 153 -0.72 19.55 -13.23
C VAL A 153 -0.22 18.55 -14.26
N ASN A 154 -0.18 18.97 -15.52
CA ASN A 154 0.36 18.15 -16.61
C ASN A 154 1.89 18.35 -16.71
N ALA A 155 2.65 17.39 -16.16
CA ALA A 155 4.11 17.43 -16.19
C ALA A 155 4.71 17.45 -17.61
N VAL A 156 4.01 16.89 -18.59
CA VAL A 156 4.47 16.79 -19.98
C VAL A 156 4.58 18.17 -20.65
N GLU A 157 3.85 19.18 -20.17
CA GLU A 157 3.96 20.56 -20.68
C GLU A 157 5.35 21.18 -20.50
N LEU A 158 6.16 20.60 -19.60
CA LEU A 158 7.53 21.05 -19.35
C LEU A 158 8.56 20.40 -20.28
N LEU A 159 8.18 19.38 -21.06
CA LEU A 159 9.10 18.57 -21.84
C LEU A 159 9.15 19.00 -23.31
N PRO A 160 10.29 18.79 -24.01
CA PRO A 160 10.37 18.96 -25.45
C PRO A 160 9.54 17.88 -26.16
N ALA A 161 8.91 18.27 -27.28
CA ALA A 161 8.21 17.33 -28.16
C ALA A 161 9.21 16.55 -29.05
N VAL A 162 10.18 15.87 -28.43
CA VAL A 162 11.26 15.14 -29.07
C VAL A 162 11.23 13.68 -28.64
N ALA A 163 11.42 12.78 -29.58
CA ALA A 163 11.58 11.36 -29.31
C ALA A 163 13.05 10.96 -29.27
N GLU A 164 13.41 10.16 -28.30
CA GLU A 164 14.72 9.55 -28.17
C GLU A 164 14.99 8.56 -29.33
N GLN A 165 16.22 8.54 -29.80
CA GLN A 165 16.66 7.58 -30.80
C GLN A 165 17.57 6.53 -30.14
N PRO A 166 17.39 5.23 -30.43
CA PRO A 166 16.48 4.61 -31.42
C PRO A 166 15.13 4.17 -30.83
N SER A 167 14.86 4.39 -29.54
CA SER A 167 13.68 3.83 -28.84
C SER A 167 12.35 4.43 -29.32
N GLY A 168 12.35 5.68 -29.77
CA GLY A 168 11.13 6.45 -30.06
C GLY A 168 10.39 6.91 -28.80
N ALA A 169 10.95 6.68 -27.61
CA ALA A 169 10.35 7.13 -26.35
C ALA A 169 10.45 8.66 -26.19
N MET A 170 9.56 9.21 -25.39
CA MET A 170 9.62 10.63 -25.03
C MET A 170 10.85 10.91 -24.16
N VAL A 171 11.56 11.99 -24.44
CA VAL A 171 12.69 12.44 -23.60
C VAL A 171 12.16 13.04 -22.31
N THR A 172 12.45 12.41 -21.18
CA THR A 172 11.89 12.77 -19.85
C THR A 172 12.92 13.31 -18.86
N LEU A 173 14.19 13.36 -19.21
CA LEU A 173 15.30 13.73 -18.31
C LEU A 173 16.29 14.74 -18.89
N ALA A 174 16.07 15.33 -20.03
CA ALA A 174 17.04 16.24 -20.66
C ALA A 174 16.64 17.72 -20.61
N THR A 175 15.86 18.12 -19.62
CA THR A 175 15.33 19.49 -19.50
C THR A 175 15.77 20.11 -18.20
N ASN A 176 16.39 21.30 -18.27
CA ASN A 176 16.67 22.14 -17.11
C ASN A 176 15.48 23.06 -16.84
N VAL A 177 15.18 23.26 -15.55
CA VAL A 177 14.06 24.09 -15.10
C VAL A 177 14.51 25.12 -14.08
N THR A 178 13.77 26.22 -14.05
CA THR A 178 13.83 27.18 -12.95
C THR A 178 12.66 26.96 -12.00
N VAL A 179 12.93 27.04 -10.69
CA VAL A 179 11.91 26.90 -9.65
C VAL A 179 11.78 28.22 -8.89
N THR A 180 10.61 28.86 -8.98
CA THR A 180 10.38 30.18 -8.40
C THR A 180 9.24 30.12 -7.37
N PRO A 181 9.47 30.57 -6.11
CA PRO A 181 8.41 30.61 -5.10
C PRO A 181 7.26 31.55 -5.52
N THR A 182 6.02 31.11 -5.32
CA THR A 182 4.81 31.93 -5.57
C THR A 182 4.34 32.70 -4.33
N GLY A 183 4.88 32.39 -3.14
CA GLY A 183 4.41 32.88 -1.85
C GLY A 183 3.07 32.27 -1.37
N ARG A 184 2.53 31.31 -2.10
CA ARG A 184 1.34 30.54 -1.72
C ARG A 184 1.75 29.20 -1.14
N HIS A 185 0.83 28.61 -0.36
CA HIS A 185 1.05 27.33 0.29
C HIS A 185 -0.18 26.44 0.14
N ARG A 186 0.03 25.12 -0.05
CA ARG A 186 -1.01 24.08 -0.07
C ARG A 186 -0.59 22.94 0.84
N ARG A 187 -1.44 22.55 1.77
CA ARG A 187 -1.25 21.33 2.55
C ARG A 187 -1.40 20.12 1.63
N LEU A 188 -0.40 19.25 1.62
CA LEU A 188 -0.46 17.99 0.92
C LEU A 188 -1.36 16.99 1.68
N ALA A 189 -2.14 16.22 0.94
CA ALA A 189 -3.00 15.18 1.50
C ALA A 189 -2.19 13.88 1.66
N THR A 190 -1.56 13.70 2.82
CA THR A 190 -0.74 12.53 3.15
C THR A 190 -1.49 11.59 4.08
N VAL A 191 -1.29 10.29 3.91
CA VAL A 191 -1.88 9.23 4.75
C VAL A 191 -0.93 8.70 5.82
N GLU A 192 0.29 9.22 5.87
CA GLU A 192 1.31 8.83 6.85
C GLU A 192 1.80 10.03 7.64
N GLY A 193 1.93 9.86 8.95
CA GLY A 193 2.36 10.93 9.85
C GLY A 193 3.85 11.00 10.11
N SER A 194 4.62 9.94 9.88
CA SER A 194 6.06 9.88 10.13
C SER A 194 6.75 8.83 9.29
N ALA A 195 7.87 9.19 8.69
CA ALA A 195 8.78 8.28 7.99
C ALA A 195 9.87 7.70 8.88
N ASP A 196 9.97 8.19 10.11
CA ASP A 196 11.01 7.85 11.06
C ASP A 196 10.51 6.76 12.02
N GLN A 197 11.31 5.71 12.19
CA GLN A 197 11.03 4.59 13.12
C GLN A 197 11.29 4.98 14.58
N ARG A 198 11.94 6.12 14.86
CA ARG A 198 12.27 6.64 16.19
C ARG A 198 13.02 5.61 17.03
N ASP A 199 14.08 5.06 16.48
CA ASP A 199 14.97 4.04 17.08
C ASP A 199 14.23 2.75 17.53
N ARG A 200 13.06 2.47 16.92
CA ARG A 200 12.31 1.22 17.14
C ARG A 200 12.39 0.33 15.91
N PRO A 201 12.63 -0.99 16.05
CA PRO A 201 12.70 -1.90 14.92
C PRO A 201 11.27 -2.22 14.40
N ILE A 202 10.59 -1.21 13.80
CA ILE A 202 9.22 -1.38 13.29
C ILE A 202 9.25 -2.16 11.98
N ALA A 203 10.17 -1.81 11.08
CA ALA A 203 10.45 -2.51 9.84
C ALA A 203 11.93 -2.95 9.82
N PRO A 204 12.28 -4.01 10.56
CA PRO A 204 13.66 -4.47 10.67
C PRO A 204 14.16 -4.99 9.33
N ALA A 205 15.43 -4.78 9.04
CA ALA A 205 16.14 -5.39 7.93
C ALA A 205 17.54 -5.81 8.39
N VAL A 206 18.02 -6.92 7.85
CA VAL A 206 19.36 -7.47 8.12
C VAL A 206 20.11 -7.56 6.80
N ALA A 207 21.35 -7.11 6.78
CA ALA A 207 22.18 -7.24 5.58
C ALA A 207 22.46 -8.72 5.28
N LEU A 208 22.49 -9.09 3.99
CA LEU A 208 22.74 -10.47 3.56
C LEU A 208 24.05 -11.05 4.14
N ALA A 209 25.07 -10.21 4.33
CA ALA A 209 26.35 -10.58 4.93
C ALA A 209 26.23 -10.97 6.42
N ASP A 210 25.22 -10.48 7.11
CA ASP A 210 25.02 -10.65 8.54
C ASP A 210 24.04 -11.78 8.88
N LEU A 211 23.36 -12.37 7.88
CA LEU A 211 22.41 -13.48 8.06
C LEU A 211 23.02 -14.74 8.72
N GLY A 212 24.34 -14.93 8.65
CA GLY A 212 25.03 -16.04 9.32
C GLY A 212 25.52 -15.73 10.74
N HIS A 213 25.36 -14.49 11.18
CA HIS A 213 25.81 -13.99 12.48
C HIS A 213 24.66 -13.57 13.40
N TYR A 214 23.42 -13.77 12.97
CA TYR A 214 22.27 -13.65 13.84
C TYR A 214 22.27 -14.88 14.78
N GLU A 215 23.16 -14.88 15.78
CA GLU A 215 22.96 -15.70 16.95
C GLU A 215 21.65 -15.17 17.58
N GLU A 216 20.72 -16.08 17.84
CA GLU A 216 19.55 -15.78 18.66
C GLU A 216 20.04 -15.06 19.92
N ASP A 217 19.92 -13.74 19.95
CA ASP A 217 19.93 -13.07 21.25
C ASP A 217 18.76 -13.69 22.03
N PRO A 218 19.04 -14.52 23.04
CA PRO A 218 17.97 -15.05 23.87
C PRO A 218 17.23 -13.82 24.37
N VAL A 219 15.94 -13.74 24.10
CA VAL A 219 15.00 -12.66 24.43
C VAL A 219 15.54 -11.87 25.61
N GLY A 220 16.21 -10.75 25.29
CA GLY A 220 17.12 -10.08 26.18
C GLY A 220 16.52 -9.87 27.54
N GLU A 221 17.19 -10.34 28.55
CA GLU A 221 17.13 -9.72 29.86
C GLU A 221 17.34 -8.22 29.63
N GLY A 222 16.29 -7.40 29.87
CA GLY A 222 16.18 -6.01 29.50
C GLY A 222 17.51 -5.26 29.50
N GLY A 223 18.05 -5.01 28.33
CA GLY A 223 19.14 -4.07 28.12
C GLY A 223 18.66 -2.72 28.59
N ALA A 224 19.14 -2.32 29.75
CA ALA A 224 18.95 -0.99 30.28
C ALA A 224 19.51 -0.01 29.25
N TYR A 225 18.68 0.85 28.72
CA TYR A 225 19.12 2.04 28.00
C TYR A 225 19.98 2.85 28.98
N GLU A 226 21.29 2.84 28.78
CA GLU A 226 22.18 3.81 29.37
C GLU A 226 21.97 5.16 28.68
N GLY A 227 20.84 5.81 28.95
CA GLY A 227 20.63 7.21 28.68
C GLY A 227 21.10 7.97 29.88
N GLU A 228 22.24 8.65 29.78
CA GLU A 228 22.66 9.64 30.75
C GLU A 228 21.60 10.75 30.84
N GLY A 229 20.81 10.71 31.89
CA GLY A 229 19.79 11.68 32.23
C GLY A 229 19.19 11.33 33.57
N ALA A 230 19.94 11.62 34.65
CA ALA A 230 19.51 11.42 36.01
C ALA A 230 18.24 12.24 36.31
N TYR A 231 17.12 11.57 36.48
CA TYR A 231 16.03 12.05 37.33
C TYR A 231 16.17 11.38 38.67
N GLU A 232 16.69 12.14 39.65
CA GLU A 232 16.55 11.80 41.06
C GLU A 232 15.05 11.98 41.41
N GLY A 233 14.34 10.88 41.57
CA GLY A 233 12.95 10.81 42.01
C GLY A 233 12.78 9.65 42.99
N GLU A 234 12.46 9.99 44.19
CA GLU A 234 12.18 9.26 45.42
C GLU A 234 11.82 7.80 45.31
N GLU A 235 12.52 6.95 46.04
CA GLU A 235 12.20 5.57 46.38
C GLU A 235 10.82 5.48 47.04
N GLY A 236 9.83 5.01 46.32
CA GLY A 236 8.47 4.79 46.82
C GLY A 236 7.72 3.71 46.05
N GLY A 237 7.75 2.49 46.55
CA GLY A 237 6.61 1.58 46.43
C GLY A 237 6.48 0.75 45.15
N TYR A 238 7.46 -0.10 44.81
CA TYR A 238 7.26 -1.17 43.81
C TYR A 238 6.80 -2.53 44.39
N ASP A 239 6.59 -2.65 45.69
CA ASP A 239 6.19 -3.91 46.31
C ASP A 239 4.68 -4.24 46.15
N GLU A 240 3.84 -3.27 45.75
CA GLU A 240 2.39 -3.51 45.57
C GLU A 240 2.03 -4.12 44.21
N LEU A 241 2.97 -4.17 43.22
CA LEU A 241 2.71 -4.78 41.92
C LEU A 241 2.92 -6.30 41.90
N GLN A 242 3.54 -6.89 42.91
CA GLN A 242 3.71 -8.35 43.00
C GLN A 242 2.45 -9.08 43.43
N GLU A 243 1.52 -8.44 44.13
CA GLU A 243 0.24 -9.07 44.54
C GLU A 243 -0.80 -9.12 43.40
N LEU A 244 -0.61 -8.38 42.31
CA LEU A 244 -1.46 -8.47 41.12
C LEU A 244 -1.06 -9.58 40.12
N GLN A 245 0.04 -10.31 40.39
CA GLN A 245 0.48 -11.47 39.60
C GLN A 245 -0.39 -12.72 39.79
N GLY A 246 -1.41 -12.67 40.63
CA GLY A 246 -2.38 -13.76 40.86
C GLY A 246 -3.53 -13.84 39.86
N VAL A 247 -3.66 -12.89 38.93
CA VAL A 247 -4.73 -12.91 37.94
C VAL A 247 -4.11 -12.89 36.54
N GLY A 248 -3.87 -14.08 35.99
CA GLY A 248 -3.51 -14.27 34.59
C GLY A 248 -2.01 -14.32 34.28
N GLY A 249 -1.21 -14.95 35.15
CA GLY A 249 0.17 -15.27 34.82
C GLY A 249 0.24 -16.19 33.60
N PHE A 250 1.04 -15.81 32.60
CA PHE A 250 1.47 -16.73 31.58
C PHE A 250 2.23 -17.86 32.28
N ALA A 251 1.59 -19.03 32.42
CA ALA A 251 2.33 -20.23 32.78
C ALA A 251 3.24 -20.53 31.58
N PRO A 252 4.57 -20.74 31.78
CA PRO A 252 5.39 -21.29 30.71
C PRO A 252 4.74 -22.60 30.30
N VAL A 253 4.43 -22.76 29.03
CA VAL A 253 3.99 -24.05 28.47
C VAL A 253 5.23 -24.91 28.49
N ASP A 254 5.26 -25.96 29.32
CA ASP A 254 6.37 -26.89 29.35
C ASP A 254 6.55 -27.51 27.94
N ALA A 255 7.73 -27.31 27.38
CA ALA A 255 8.12 -27.69 26.02
C ALA A 255 8.34 -29.19 25.85
N ASP A 256 7.61 -30.07 26.55
CA ASP A 256 7.95 -31.49 26.63
C ASP A 256 7.03 -32.44 25.83
N ASP A 257 6.11 -31.93 25.04
CA ASP A 257 5.17 -32.77 24.29
C ASP A 257 5.43 -32.80 22.77
N GLY A 258 6.56 -32.30 22.29
CA GLY A 258 7.05 -32.57 20.92
C GLY A 258 6.18 -32.02 19.77
N ALA A 259 5.16 -31.20 20.05
CA ALA A 259 4.41 -30.47 19.03
C ALA A 259 5.06 -29.11 18.79
N PRO A 260 5.22 -28.66 17.53
CA PRO A 260 5.74 -27.34 17.26
C PRO A 260 4.78 -26.29 17.80
N THR A 261 5.10 -25.72 18.96
CA THR A 261 4.31 -24.68 19.64
C THR A 261 4.59 -23.30 19.05
N ALA A 262 4.62 -23.18 17.74
CA ALA A 262 4.91 -21.90 17.06
C ALA A 262 3.94 -20.78 17.42
N TYR A 263 2.73 -21.07 17.89
CA TYR A 263 1.82 -20.06 18.43
C TYR A 263 1.00 -20.67 19.58
N PRO A 264 1.22 -20.23 20.82
CA PRO A 264 0.28 -20.56 21.88
C PRO A 264 -1.10 -20.04 21.46
N LEU A 265 -2.06 -20.95 21.34
CA LEU A 265 -3.45 -20.53 21.18
C LEU A 265 -3.75 -19.59 22.34
N PRO A 266 -4.19 -18.35 22.11
CA PRO A 266 -4.44 -17.42 23.20
C PRO A 266 -5.44 -18.05 24.16
N GLY A 267 -5.00 -18.34 25.36
CA GLY A 267 -5.91 -18.66 26.46
C GLY A 267 -6.91 -17.51 26.60
N ALA A 268 -8.15 -17.85 26.73
CA ALA A 268 -9.26 -16.92 26.73
C ALA A 268 -9.13 -15.88 27.85
N GLN A 269 -8.53 -14.75 27.57
CA GLN A 269 -8.54 -13.61 28.48
C GLN A 269 -9.94 -12.97 28.57
N TYR A 270 -10.83 -13.27 27.59
CA TYR A 270 -12.19 -12.72 27.51
C TYR A 270 -13.25 -13.80 27.24
N GLY A 271 -13.16 -14.94 27.95
CA GLY A 271 -14.13 -16.03 27.87
C GLY A 271 -13.89 -16.93 26.66
N ASN A 272 -13.54 -18.14 26.95
CA ASN A 272 -13.56 -19.35 26.09
C ASN A 272 -13.46 -19.14 24.57
N TYR A 273 -12.45 -18.38 24.11
CA TYR A 273 -12.06 -18.44 22.71
C TYR A 273 -11.23 -19.73 22.51
N GLU A 274 -11.91 -20.86 22.50
CA GLU A 274 -11.38 -22.11 22.01
C GLU A 274 -11.71 -22.17 20.53
N ASN A 275 -10.67 -22.30 19.68
CA ASN A 275 -10.90 -22.64 18.31
C ASN A 275 -11.26 -24.14 18.30
N PRO A 276 -12.54 -24.53 18.05
CA PRO A 276 -12.97 -25.91 18.08
C PRO A 276 -12.13 -26.80 17.17
N GLU A 277 -11.90 -28.04 17.59
CA GLU A 277 -11.33 -29.05 16.72
C GLU A 277 -12.22 -29.19 15.47
N GLY A 278 -11.60 -29.37 14.30
CA GLY A 278 -12.30 -29.53 13.02
C GLY A 278 -12.68 -28.23 12.30
N LEU A 279 -12.26 -27.05 12.81
CA LEU A 279 -12.38 -25.78 12.10
C LEU A 279 -11.01 -25.29 11.61
N ALA A 280 -11.03 -24.55 10.51
CA ALA A 280 -9.86 -23.82 10.05
C ALA A 280 -9.46 -22.73 11.03
N ARG A 281 -8.18 -22.35 11.07
CA ARG A 281 -7.70 -21.10 11.65
C ARG A 281 -7.05 -20.29 10.53
N TRP A 282 -7.72 -19.22 10.17
CA TRP A 282 -7.27 -18.37 9.06
C TRP A 282 -6.12 -17.47 9.47
N ALA A 283 -5.07 -17.46 8.67
CA ALA A 283 -3.90 -16.64 8.86
C ALA A 283 -3.39 -16.08 7.53
N MET A 284 -2.63 -15.00 7.62
CA MET A 284 -1.96 -14.37 6.48
C MET A 284 -0.49 -14.11 6.83
N ALA A 285 0.41 -14.50 5.94
CA ALA A 285 1.81 -14.12 5.99
C ALA A 285 2.11 -13.18 4.83
N ILE A 286 2.96 -12.19 5.06
CA ILE A 286 3.40 -11.23 4.06
C ILE A 286 4.93 -11.23 4.07
N ASP A 287 5.53 -11.69 2.97
CA ASP A 287 6.97 -11.70 2.76
C ASP A 287 7.45 -10.27 2.42
N LEU A 288 8.12 -9.62 3.36
CA LEU A 288 8.56 -8.24 3.21
C LEU A 288 9.71 -8.09 2.21
N ASP A 289 10.52 -9.11 2.00
CA ASP A 289 11.59 -9.08 1.00
C ASP A 289 11.03 -9.09 -0.43
N LYS A 290 9.84 -9.68 -0.64
CA LYS A 290 9.14 -9.66 -1.92
C LYS A 290 8.29 -8.41 -2.10
N CYS A 291 7.91 -7.75 -1.02
CA CYS A 291 7.00 -6.61 -1.08
C CYS A 291 7.68 -5.39 -1.70
N THR A 292 7.22 -4.96 -2.86
CA THR A 292 7.74 -3.78 -3.58
C THR A 292 7.04 -2.48 -3.19
N GLY A 293 6.08 -2.50 -2.26
CA GLY A 293 5.31 -1.31 -1.86
C GLY A 293 4.32 -0.80 -2.93
N CYS A 294 4.08 -1.53 -4.01
CA CYS A 294 3.32 -1.06 -5.19
C CYS A 294 1.84 -0.70 -4.96
N SER A 295 1.29 -1.00 -3.78
CA SER A 295 -0.10 -0.69 -3.36
C SER A 295 -1.21 -1.35 -4.19
N ALA A 296 -0.92 -2.32 -5.09
CA ALA A 296 -1.95 -3.07 -5.82
C ALA A 296 -2.94 -3.77 -4.88
N CYS A 297 -2.45 -4.31 -3.76
CA CYS A 297 -3.25 -4.94 -2.71
C CYS A 297 -4.22 -3.94 -2.02
N VAL A 298 -3.84 -2.67 -1.90
CA VAL A 298 -4.68 -1.61 -1.30
C VAL A 298 -5.87 -1.32 -2.22
N THR A 299 -5.63 -1.13 -3.51
CA THR A 299 -6.68 -0.92 -4.52
C THR A 299 -7.62 -2.12 -4.60
N ALA A 300 -7.07 -3.34 -4.67
CA ALA A 300 -7.87 -4.55 -4.73
C ALA A 300 -8.74 -4.75 -3.47
N CYS A 301 -8.20 -4.43 -2.29
CA CYS A 301 -8.97 -4.46 -1.04
C CYS A 301 -10.13 -3.46 -1.07
N SER A 302 -9.89 -2.25 -1.57
CA SER A 302 -10.91 -1.20 -1.67
C SER A 302 -12.03 -1.61 -2.63
N ALA A 303 -11.70 -2.13 -3.80
CA ALA A 303 -12.68 -2.58 -4.80
C ALA A 303 -13.48 -3.79 -4.30
N GLU A 304 -12.80 -4.81 -3.76
CA GLU A 304 -13.44 -6.05 -3.28
C GLU A 304 -14.39 -5.80 -2.11
N ASN A 305 -13.99 -4.96 -1.17
CA ASN A 305 -14.68 -4.79 0.10
C ASN A 305 -15.55 -3.53 0.15
N ASN A 306 -15.86 -2.93 -0.99
CA ASN A 306 -16.67 -1.70 -1.07
C ASN A 306 -16.15 -0.60 -0.14
N VAL A 307 -14.82 -0.44 -0.05
CA VAL A 307 -14.21 0.63 0.74
C VAL A 307 -14.42 1.95 -0.01
N PRO A 308 -15.07 2.94 0.59
CA PRO A 308 -15.32 4.20 -0.07
C PRO A 308 -14.03 5.03 -0.18
N TRP A 309 -13.97 5.89 -1.20
CA TRP A 309 -13.04 7.02 -1.23
C TRP A 309 -13.67 8.22 -0.51
N VAL A 310 -12.86 9.09 0.04
CA VAL A 310 -13.33 10.18 0.91
C VAL A 310 -13.02 11.59 0.36
N GLY A 311 -12.07 11.68 -0.57
CA GLY A 311 -11.63 12.94 -1.18
C GLY A 311 -10.49 13.61 -0.42
N GLU A 312 -9.79 14.51 -1.10
CA GLU A 312 -8.57 15.16 -0.62
C GLU A 312 -8.72 15.83 0.74
N GLU A 313 -9.80 16.61 0.95
CA GLU A 313 -10.03 17.30 2.22
C GLU A 313 -10.18 16.34 3.41
N GLN A 314 -10.84 15.21 3.21
CA GLN A 314 -11.04 14.22 4.27
C GLN A 314 -9.74 13.47 4.57
N VAL A 315 -8.92 13.19 3.54
CA VAL A 315 -7.57 12.63 3.74
C VAL A 315 -6.70 13.58 4.56
N GLN A 316 -6.71 14.89 4.27
CA GLN A 316 -6.00 15.88 5.07
C GLN A 316 -6.44 15.93 6.55
N MET A 317 -7.65 15.44 6.85
CA MET A 317 -8.19 15.32 8.21
C MET A 317 -7.88 13.95 8.84
N GLY A 318 -7.14 13.04 8.15
CA GLY A 318 -6.86 11.68 8.61
C GLY A 318 -8.10 10.79 8.64
N ARG A 319 -8.98 10.92 7.62
CA ARG A 319 -10.24 10.19 7.53
C ARG A 319 -10.31 9.22 6.37
N GLU A 320 -9.18 8.92 5.77
CA GLU A 320 -9.06 7.88 4.74
C GLU A 320 -9.59 6.53 5.25
N MET A 321 -10.13 5.70 4.35
CA MET A 321 -10.86 4.48 4.70
C MET A 321 -10.12 3.19 4.35
N HIS A 322 -8.84 3.24 4.02
CA HIS A 322 -8.06 2.07 3.63
C HIS A 322 -8.00 1.02 4.75
N TRP A 323 -8.49 -0.20 4.48
CA TRP A 323 -8.40 -1.33 5.42
C TRP A 323 -7.01 -1.96 5.48
N LEU A 324 -6.28 -1.83 4.40
CA LEU A 324 -4.89 -2.19 4.26
C LEU A 324 -4.14 -0.96 3.77
N ARG A 325 -3.07 -0.58 4.44
CA ARG A 325 -2.16 0.47 4.03
C ARG A 325 -0.75 -0.09 3.97
N ILE A 326 0.11 0.53 3.21
CA ILE A 326 1.54 0.24 3.21
C ILE A 326 2.23 1.41 3.87
N GLU A 327 2.80 1.19 5.04
CA GLU A 327 3.64 2.18 5.73
C GLU A 327 5.00 2.22 5.05
N ARG A 328 5.64 3.39 5.07
CA ARG A 328 6.94 3.60 4.48
C ARG A 328 7.86 4.23 5.52
N TYR A 329 9.02 3.61 5.72
CA TYR A 329 10.04 4.08 6.64
C TYR A 329 11.32 4.37 5.90
N TYR A 330 12.01 5.45 6.30
CA TYR A 330 13.35 5.78 5.85
C TYR A 330 14.36 5.26 6.85
N GLU A 331 15.44 4.68 6.33
CA GLU A 331 16.60 4.29 7.10
C GLU A 331 17.84 4.82 6.40
N HIS A 332 18.73 5.44 7.16
CA HIS A 332 20.01 5.88 6.64
C HIS A 332 20.99 4.72 6.72
N VAL A 333 21.41 4.20 5.57
CA VAL A 333 22.36 3.08 5.47
C VAL A 333 23.76 3.50 5.92
N ASP A 334 24.07 4.79 5.83
CA ASP A 334 25.37 5.35 6.25
C ASP A 334 25.15 6.73 6.87
N ALA A 335 25.49 6.85 8.14
CA ALA A 335 25.42 8.13 8.86
C ALA A 335 26.33 9.22 8.26
N THR A 336 27.31 8.84 7.41
CA THR A 336 28.24 9.75 6.76
C THR A 336 27.79 10.21 5.37
N HIS A 337 26.80 9.55 4.77
CA HIS A 337 26.28 9.85 3.44
C HIS A 337 24.75 9.93 3.48
N ALA A 338 24.24 11.13 3.67
CA ALA A 338 22.78 11.40 3.65
C ALA A 338 22.09 11.00 2.32
N SER A 339 22.87 10.69 1.29
CA SER A 339 22.39 10.23 -0.03
C SER A 339 22.07 8.74 -0.10
N HIS A 340 22.43 7.95 0.91
CA HIS A 340 22.13 6.52 0.93
C HIS A 340 20.90 6.27 1.81
N LEU A 341 19.73 6.53 1.25
CA LEU A 341 18.44 6.31 1.90
C LEU A 341 17.89 4.95 1.49
N ASP A 342 17.67 4.08 2.47
CA ASP A 342 16.88 2.86 2.28
C ASP A 342 15.40 3.14 2.56
N VAL A 343 14.52 2.66 1.69
CA VAL A 343 13.07 2.85 1.80
C VAL A 343 12.43 1.50 2.09
N ARG A 344 11.92 1.33 3.31
CA ARG A 344 11.30 0.10 3.77
C ARG A 344 9.79 0.20 3.74
N PHE A 345 9.14 -0.84 3.23
CA PHE A 345 7.69 -0.94 3.15
C PHE A 345 7.15 -1.96 4.14
N LEU A 346 6.11 -1.57 4.87
CA LEU A 346 5.44 -2.43 5.83
C LEU A 346 3.92 -2.44 5.56
N PRO A 347 3.38 -3.47 4.88
CA PRO A 347 1.95 -3.64 4.74
C PRO A 347 1.29 -3.83 6.11
N MET A 348 0.33 -2.97 6.43
CA MET A 348 -0.34 -2.95 7.73
C MET A 348 -1.85 -3.08 7.55
N LEU A 349 -2.41 -4.13 8.16
CA LEU A 349 -3.83 -4.45 8.18
C LEU A 349 -4.24 -4.99 9.55
N CYS A 350 -5.52 -5.33 9.74
CA CYS A 350 -5.94 -5.97 10.99
C CYS A 350 -5.16 -7.27 11.21
N GLN A 351 -4.50 -7.38 12.35
CA GLN A 351 -3.69 -8.54 12.73
C GLN A 351 -4.54 -9.69 13.26
N HIS A 352 -5.87 -9.55 13.32
CA HIS A 352 -6.79 -10.54 13.88
C HIS A 352 -6.28 -11.13 15.20
N CYS A 353 -5.77 -10.25 16.08
CA CYS A 353 -5.11 -10.59 17.34
C CYS A 353 -5.92 -11.60 18.14
N GLY A 354 -5.30 -12.66 18.64
CA GLY A 354 -5.95 -13.65 19.47
C GLY A 354 -6.55 -13.05 20.75
N ASN A 355 -5.80 -12.17 21.43
CA ASN A 355 -6.27 -11.34 22.55
C ASN A 355 -6.49 -9.91 22.05
N ALA A 356 -7.59 -9.69 21.33
CA ALA A 356 -7.83 -8.44 20.61
C ALA A 356 -8.25 -7.30 21.56
N PRO A 357 -7.39 -6.28 21.78
CA PRO A 357 -7.71 -5.19 22.72
C PRO A 357 -8.87 -4.31 22.25
N CYS A 358 -9.31 -4.46 21.02
CA CYS A 358 -10.47 -3.76 20.48
C CYS A 358 -11.82 -4.38 20.91
N GLU A 359 -11.84 -5.62 21.40
CA GLU A 359 -13.06 -6.32 21.78
C GLU A 359 -13.60 -5.89 23.15
N PRO A 360 -12.81 -5.89 24.24
CA PRO A 360 -13.32 -5.56 25.57
C PRO A 360 -13.80 -4.11 25.70
N VAL A 361 -13.34 -3.22 24.83
CA VAL A 361 -13.73 -1.80 24.86
C VAL A 361 -14.95 -1.49 24.01
N CYS A 362 -15.53 -2.49 23.33
CA CYS A 362 -16.74 -2.30 22.55
C CYS A 362 -17.99 -2.41 23.43
N PRO A 363 -18.75 -1.33 23.65
CA PRO A 363 -19.87 -1.33 24.60
C PRO A 363 -21.06 -2.18 24.12
N VAL A 364 -21.09 -2.54 22.84
CA VAL A 364 -22.19 -3.28 22.21
C VAL A 364 -21.77 -4.62 21.64
N TYR A 365 -20.54 -5.06 21.94
CA TYR A 365 -20.00 -6.32 21.43
C TYR A 365 -20.10 -6.44 19.91
N ALA A 366 -19.83 -5.33 19.21
CA ALA A 366 -19.83 -5.29 17.75
C ALA A 366 -18.52 -5.82 17.14
N THR A 367 -17.48 -6.01 17.95
CA THR A 367 -16.24 -6.65 17.56
C THR A 367 -15.99 -7.87 18.44
N TYR A 368 -15.73 -9.01 17.82
CA TYR A 368 -15.55 -10.30 18.51
C TYR A 368 -14.80 -11.28 17.59
N HIS A 369 -14.29 -12.37 18.16
CA HIS A 369 -13.72 -13.47 17.38
C HIS A 369 -14.77 -14.45 16.87
N THR A 370 -14.57 -14.88 15.61
CA THR A 370 -15.26 -16.06 15.09
C THR A 370 -14.55 -17.33 15.54
N PRO A 371 -15.23 -18.49 15.50
CA PRO A 371 -14.58 -19.77 15.82
C PRO A 371 -13.34 -20.07 14.98
N GLU A 372 -13.22 -19.51 13.77
CA GLU A 372 -12.08 -19.69 12.87
C GLU A 372 -10.93 -18.70 13.12
N GLY A 373 -10.98 -17.95 14.21
CA GLY A 373 -9.89 -17.04 14.63
C GLY A 373 -9.92 -15.65 13.98
N VAL A 374 -11.00 -15.29 13.31
CA VAL A 374 -11.12 -13.97 12.67
C VAL A 374 -11.75 -12.97 13.64
N ASN A 375 -11.06 -11.87 13.89
CA ASN A 375 -11.68 -10.75 14.60
C ASN A 375 -12.67 -10.05 13.65
N SER A 376 -13.95 -10.17 13.92
CA SER A 376 -15.06 -9.66 13.11
C SER A 376 -15.54 -8.30 13.58
N GLN A 377 -16.18 -7.56 12.67
CA GLN A 377 -16.89 -6.32 12.95
C GLN A 377 -18.35 -6.44 12.47
N VAL A 378 -19.29 -6.37 13.40
CA VAL A 378 -20.73 -6.38 13.10
C VAL A 378 -21.21 -4.96 12.91
N TYR A 379 -21.37 -4.55 11.66
CA TYR A 379 -21.69 -3.17 11.29
C TYR A 379 -23.03 -2.71 11.88
N ASN A 380 -24.07 -3.52 11.81
CA ASN A 380 -25.41 -3.19 12.32
C ASN A 380 -25.48 -3.04 13.84
N ARG A 381 -24.49 -3.57 14.57
CA ARG A 381 -24.41 -3.48 16.02
C ARG A 381 -23.53 -2.31 16.48
N CYS A 382 -22.68 -1.80 15.58
CA CYS A 382 -21.74 -0.73 15.89
C CYS A 382 -22.48 0.60 16.13
N VAL A 383 -22.21 1.22 17.28
CA VAL A 383 -22.76 2.56 17.66
C VAL A 383 -21.74 3.69 17.55
N GLY A 384 -20.57 3.42 16.98
CA GLY A 384 -19.58 4.42 16.63
C GLY A 384 -18.83 5.09 17.78
N THR A 385 -18.66 4.43 18.92
CA THR A 385 -17.88 4.99 20.05
C THR A 385 -16.39 5.16 19.71
N ARG A 386 -15.87 4.44 18.71
CA ARG A 386 -14.48 4.50 18.19
C ARG A 386 -13.40 4.09 19.20
N TYR A 387 -13.75 3.65 20.40
CA TYR A 387 -12.77 3.24 21.39
C TYR A 387 -11.91 2.05 20.90
N CYS A 388 -12.50 1.17 20.09
CA CYS A 388 -11.76 0.07 19.47
C CYS A 388 -10.64 0.56 18.51
N ALA A 389 -10.78 1.72 17.87
CA ALA A 389 -9.71 2.34 17.07
C ALA A 389 -8.60 2.89 17.98
N ASN A 390 -8.98 3.57 19.08
CA ASN A 390 -8.01 4.10 20.04
C ASN A 390 -7.18 2.97 20.68
N ASN A 391 -7.84 1.85 20.99
CA ASN A 391 -7.22 0.71 21.67
C ASN A 391 -6.47 -0.24 20.72
N CYS A 392 -6.61 -0.07 19.39
CA CYS A 392 -5.86 -0.84 18.42
C CYS A 392 -4.40 -0.34 18.35
N PRO A 393 -3.39 -1.17 18.70
CA PRO A 393 -1.99 -0.75 18.61
C PRO A 393 -1.54 -0.51 17.18
N TYR A 394 -2.14 -1.20 16.21
CA TYR A 394 -1.81 -1.09 14.78
C TYR A 394 -2.57 0.02 14.05
N LYS A 395 -3.55 0.67 14.70
CA LYS A 395 -4.37 1.76 14.13
C LYS A 395 -5.01 1.40 12.78
N VAL A 396 -5.53 0.18 12.65
CA VAL A 396 -6.10 -0.38 11.41
C VAL A 396 -7.63 -0.47 11.43
N ARG A 397 -8.26 0.32 12.26
CA ARG A 397 -9.72 0.43 12.35
C ARG A 397 -10.11 1.84 11.95
N VAL A 398 -10.86 1.95 10.86
CA VAL A 398 -11.28 3.21 10.26
C VAL A 398 -12.76 3.49 10.53
N PHE A 399 -13.14 4.75 10.49
CA PHE A 399 -14.49 5.17 10.88
C PHE A 399 -15.18 5.92 9.75
N ASN A 400 -16.42 5.55 9.47
CA ASN A 400 -17.27 6.24 8.50
C ASN A 400 -17.82 7.52 9.10
N TRP A 401 -17.18 8.65 8.85
CA TRP A 401 -17.62 9.97 9.31
C TRP A 401 -18.85 10.47 8.57
N TYR A 402 -18.98 10.08 7.28
CA TYR A 402 -20.06 10.48 6.39
C TYR A 402 -20.57 9.28 5.60
N ARG A 403 -21.65 9.45 4.88
CA ARG A 403 -22.11 8.48 3.88
C ARG A 403 -21.41 8.73 2.56
N TYR A 404 -20.16 8.35 2.46
CA TYR A 404 -19.32 8.57 1.28
C TYR A 404 -19.86 7.94 0.00
N THR A 405 -20.81 6.99 0.11
CA THR A 405 -21.39 6.26 -1.02
C THR A 405 -22.72 6.84 -1.52
N ASP A 406 -23.33 7.81 -0.80
CA ASP A 406 -24.64 8.37 -1.17
C ASP A 406 -24.58 9.22 -2.47
N ASP A 407 -23.43 9.82 -2.75
CA ASP A 407 -23.22 10.68 -3.91
C ASP A 407 -22.67 9.94 -5.15
N VAL A 408 -22.63 8.61 -5.11
CA VAL A 408 -22.18 7.79 -6.24
C VAL A 408 -23.34 7.66 -7.23
N PRO A 409 -23.29 8.33 -8.40
CA PRO A 409 -24.40 8.33 -9.35
C PRO A 409 -24.54 6.99 -10.06
N GLU A 410 -25.75 6.69 -10.55
CA GLU A 410 -25.93 5.63 -11.52
C GLU A 410 -25.26 5.98 -12.86
N PRO A 411 -24.62 5.04 -13.56
CA PRO A 411 -24.48 3.60 -13.20
C PRO A 411 -23.23 3.26 -12.37
N MET A 412 -22.52 4.23 -11.79
CA MET A 412 -21.29 3.97 -11.03
C MET A 412 -21.52 3.11 -9.79
N ASN A 413 -22.73 3.11 -9.23
CA ASN A 413 -23.12 2.22 -8.13
C ASN A 413 -23.06 0.74 -8.49
N TRP A 414 -23.02 0.39 -9.79
CA TRP A 414 -22.89 -1.00 -10.25
C TRP A 414 -21.49 -1.59 -10.02
N GLN A 415 -20.51 -0.75 -9.69
CA GLN A 415 -19.16 -1.22 -9.30
C GLN A 415 -19.13 -1.90 -7.92
N TRP A 416 -20.16 -1.70 -7.07
CA TRP A 416 -20.18 -2.30 -5.74
C TRP A 416 -20.28 -3.81 -5.82
N ASN A 417 -19.42 -4.49 -5.03
CA ASN A 417 -19.47 -5.94 -4.86
C ASN A 417 -20.77 -6.30 -4.11
N PRO A 418 -21.69 -7.07 -4.72
CA PRO A 418 -22.98 -7.42 -4.10
C PRO A 418 -22.84 -8.34 -2.88
N ASP A 419 -21.72 -9.06 -2.76
CA ASP A 419 -21.47 -10.00 -1.65
C ASP A 419 -20.96 -9.30 -0.40
N VAL A 420 -20.66 -7.99 -0.48
CA VAL A 420 -20.13 -7.20 0.61
C VAL A 420 -21.05 -6.03 0.94
N THR A 421 -21.45 -5.94 2.19
CA THR A 421 -22.28 -4.85 2.68
C THR A 421 -21.62 -3.49 2.45
N VAL A 422 -22.33 -2.57 1.83
CA VAL A 422 -21.96 -1.14 1.81
C VAL A 422 -22.32 -0.53 3.16
N ARG A 423 -21.35 0.10 3.83
CA ARG A 423 -21.55 0.64 5.19
C ARG A 423 -22.00 2.09 5.12
N SER A 424 -22.82 2.46 6.09
CA SER A 424 -23.25 3.83 6.28
C SER A 424 -22.36 4.58 7.28
N ASN A 425 -22.60 5.89 7.47
CA ASN A 425 -21.92 6.67 8.49
C ASN A 425 -22.14 6.13 9.91
N GLY A 426 -21.19 6.41 10.80
CA GLY A 426 -21.29 6.09 12.22
C GLY A 426 -20.82 4.69 12.60
N VAL A 427 -20.22 3.92 11.68
CA VAL A 427 -19.71 2.56 11.94
C VAL A 427 -18.21 2.46 11.71
N MET A 428 -17.58 1.51 12.42
CA MET A 428 -16.17 1.16 12.25
C MET A 428 -16.03 0.10 11.17
N GLU A 429 -14.95 0.20 10.39
CA GLU A 429 -14.54 -0.79 9.40
C GLU A 429 -13.11 -1.26 9.64
N LYS A 430 -12.79 -2.43 9.13
CA LYS A 430 -11.44 -3.02 9.16
C LYS A 430 -11.35 -4.22 8.23
N CYS A 431 -10.14 -4.70 7.95
CA CYS A 431 -9.91 -5.94 7.23
C CYS A 431 -10.71 -7.11 7.83
N SER A 432 -11.40 -7.86 6.98
CA SER A 432 -12.20 -9.04 7.33
C SER A 432 -11.60 -10.35 6.79
N PHE A 433 -10.38 -10.34 6.22
CA PHE A 433 -9.81 -11.44 5.43
C PHE A 433 -10.68 -11.85 4.23
N CYS A 434 -11.42 -10.89 3.65
CA CYS A 434 -12.38 -11.17 2.57
C CYS A 434 -13.34 -12.31 2.95
N MET A 435 -14.03 -12.18 4.08
CA MET A 435 -14.86 -13.23 4.66
C MET A 435 -15.90 -13.78 3.67
N GLN A 436 -16.39 -12.98 2.73
CA GLN A 436 -17.25 -13.44 1.64
C GLN A 436 -16.60 -14.57 0.81
N ARG A 437 -15.30 -14.43 0.48
CA ARG A 437 -14.55 -15.45 -0.25
C ARG A 437 -14.25 -16.69 0.60
N VAL A 438 -14.01 -16.49 1.89
CA VAL A 438 -13.85 -17.61 2.84
C VAL A 438 -15.14 -18.42 2.91
N ARG A 439 -16.29 -17.77 3.08
CA ARG A 439 -17.59 -18.43 3.16
C ARG A 439 -17.98 -19.15 1.88
N GLU A 440 -17.66 -18.57 0.72
CA GLU A 440 -17.85 -19.24 -0.57
C GLU A 440 -17.06 -20.56 -0.63
N ALA A 441 -15.77 -20.52 -0.29
CA ALA A 441 -14.94 -21.72 -0.29
C ALA A 441 -15.38 -22.77 0.75
N GLU A 442 -15.84 -22.35 1.91
CA GLU A 442 -16.40 -23.25 2.93
C GLU A 442 -17.67 -23.94 2.44
N ASN A 443 -18.56 -23.22 1.74
CA ASN A 443 -19.76 -23.79 1.15
C ASN A 443 -19.40 -24.84 0.09
N VAL A 444 -18.40 -24.55 -0.76
CA VAL A 444 -17.93 -25.52 -1.78
C VAL A 444 -17.31 -26.75 -1.10
N ALA A 445 -16.45 -26.57 -0.11
CA ALA A 445 -15.83 -27.67 0.63
C ALA A 445 -16.88 -28.54 1.36
N ALA A 446 -17.91 -27.93 1.95
CA ALA A 446 -18.99 -28.66 2.58
C ALA A 446 -19.79 -29.52 1.58
N LEU A 447 -20.09 -28.99 0.38
CA LEU A 447 -20.76 -29.74 -0.68
C LEU A 447 -19.89 -30.90 -1.20
N GLU A 448 -18.59 -30.68 -1.35
CA GLU A 448 -17.64 -31.76 -1.71
C GLU A 448 -17.62 -32.86 -0.65
N ALA A 449 -17.60 -32.49 0.63
CA ALA A 449 -17.61 -33.43 1.75
C ALA A 449 -18.89 -34.26 1.81
N GLU A 450 -20.07 -33.68 1.54
CA GLU A 450 -21.35 -34.39 1.47
C GLU A 450 -21.36 -35.41 0.33
N ASN A 451 -20.67 -35.12 -0.78
CA ASN A 451 -20.51 -36.05 -1.92
C ASN A 451 -19.42 -37.11 -1.67
N GLY A 452 -18.72 -37.08 -0.55
CA GLY A 452 -17.62 -37.99 -0.18
C GLY A 452 -16.27 -37.69 -0.81
N ASP A 453 -16.11 -36.50 -1.41
CA ASP A 453 -14.92 -36.10 -2.17
C ASP A 453 -13.95 -35.19 -1.39
N GLY A 454 -14.16 -35.02 -0.07
CA GLY A 454 -13.28 -34.12 0.69
C GLY A 454 -13.64 -33.95 2.15
N THR A 455 -13.14 -32.86 2.74
CA THR A 455 -13.45 -32.41 4.09
C THR A 455 -14.24 -31.10 4.02
N ALA A 456 -15.01 -30.77 5.07
CA ALA A 456 -15.74 -29.51 5.14
C ALA A 456 -14.83 -28.28 5.33
N ILE A 457 -13.51 -28.48 5.42
CA ILE A 457 -12.51 -27.40 5.51
C ILE A 457 -11.95 -27.15 4.11
N PRO A 458 -11.93 -25.90 3.63
CA PRO A 458 -11.32 -25.56 2.35
C PRO A 458 -9.84 -25.96 2.28
N ARG A 459 -9.45 -26.60 1.19
CA ARG A 459 -8.05 -26.97 0.91
C ARG A 459 -7.19 -25.73 0.66
N ASP A 460 -5.88 -25.84 0.81
CA ASP A 460 -4.94 -24.76 0.50
C ASP A 460 -5.16 -24.24 -0.93
N GLY A 461 -5.19 -22.92 -1.07
CA GLY A 461 -5.41 -22.23 -2.35
C GLY A 461 -6.86 -22.09 -2.81
N MET A 462 -7.84 -22.73 -2.16
CA MET A 462 -9.26 -22.49 -2.48
C MET A 462 -9.71 -21.08 -2.09
N VAL A 463 -9.16 -20.54 -1.00
CA VAL A 463 -9.39 -19.16 -0.61
C VAL A 463 -8.20 -18.30 -1.05
N LYS A 464 -8.49 -17.27 -1.84
CA LYS A 464 -7.53 -16.21 -2.15
C LYS A 464 -8.16 -14.88 -1.79
N THR A 465 -7.58 -14.18 -0.81
CA THR A 465 -7.99 -12.80 -0.50
C THR A 465 -7.73 -11.89 -1.68
N ALA A 466 -8.47 -10.79 -1.82
CA ALA A 466 -8.29 -9.86 -2.95
C ALA A 466 -6.86 -9.30 -3.01
N CYS A 467 -6.27 -8.95 -1.85
CA CYS A 467 -4.90 -8.49 -1.75
C CYS A 467 -3.87 -9.55 -2.18
N GLN A 468 -4.08 -10.83 -1.82
CA GLN A 468 -3.24 -11.93 -2.29
C GLN A 468 -3.34 -12.11 -3.80
N GLN A 469 -4.56 -12.12 -4.34
CA GLN A 469 -4.81 -12.34 -5.76
C GLN A 469 -4.18 -11.26 -6.65
N SER A 470 -4.13 -10.03 -6.17
CA SER A 470 -3.61 -8.87 -6.91
C SER A 470 -2.12 -8.61 -6.71
N CYS A 471 -1.46 -9.34 -5.80
CA CYS A 471 -0.04 -9.11 -5.50
C CYS A 471 0.86 -9.62 -6.64
N PRO A 472 1.51 -8.72 -7.41
CA PRO A 472 2.34 -9.15 -8.55
C PRO A 472 3.63 -9.85 -8.13
N ALA A 473 4.10 -9.60 -6.90
CA ALA A 473 5.30 -10.20 -6.33
C ALA A 473 5.02 -11.49 -5.55
N GLU A 474 3.75 -11.93 -5.48
CA GLU A 474 3.33 -13.09 -4.68
C GLU A 474 3.82 -13.05 -3.22
N ALA A 475 3.91 -11.85 -2.67
CA ALA A 475 4.38 -11.62 -1.30
C ALA A 475 3.35 -12.04 -0.24
N ILE A 476 2.07 -12.12 -0.59
CA ILE A 476 0.97 -12.38 0.34
C ILE A 476 0.51 -13.82 0.21
N VAL A 477 0.51 -14.55 1.33
CA VAL A 477 0.01 -15.93 1.42
C VAL A 477 -1.07 -15.98 2.49
N PHE A 478 -2.23 -16.58 2.16
CA PHE A 478 -3.38 -16.76 3.06
C PHE A 478 -3.82 -18.22 3.08
N GLY A 479 -4.20 -18.73 4.24
CA GLY A 479 -4.67 -20.10 4.38
C GLY A 479 -4.96 -20.51 5.83
N ASN A 480 -5.19 -21.81 6.02
CA ASN A 480 -5.41 -22.42 7.32
C ASN A 480 -4.07 -22.77 7.99
N ILE A 481 -3.66 -22.02 9.01
CA ILE A 481 -2.37 -22.23 9.70
C ILE A 481 -2.32 -23.51 10.54
N ARG A 482 -3.46 -24.14 10.83
CA ARG A 482 -3.50 -25.42 11.57
C ARG A 482 -3.08 -26.62 10.74
N ASP A 483 -3.22 -26.51 9.45
CA ASP A 483 -2.80 -27.56 8.53
C ASP A 483 -1.34 -27.30 8.15
N PRO A 484 -0.39 -28.15 8.61
CA PRO A 484 1.04 -27.95 8.36
C PRO A 484 1.42 -28.04 6.88
N ASP A 485 0.57 -28.66 6.07
CA ASP A 485 0.80 -28.82 4.63
C ASP A 485 0.43 -27.56 3.81
N THR A 486 -0.23 -26.57 4.45
CA THR A 486 -0.59 -25.33 3.78
C THR A 486 0.62 -24.39 3.60
N ARG A 487 0.60 -23.61 2.52
CA ARG A 487 1.68 -22.65 2.24
C ARG A 487 1.85 -21.62 3.36
N VAL A 488 0.77 -21.15 3.97
CA VAL A 488 0.86 -20.17 5.07
C VAL A 488 1.56 -20.77 6.28
N ALA A 489 1.26 -22.03 6.64
CA ALA A 489 1.92 -22.72 7.75
C ALA A 489 3.42 -22.92 7.47
N GLN A 490 3.78 -23.32 6.25
CA GLN A 490 5.18 -23.51 5.83
C GLN A 490 5.96 -22.19 5.87
N VAL A 491 5.38 -21.08 5.40
CA VAL A 491 6.03 -19.76 5.47
C VAL A 491 6.27 -19.35 6.90
N VAL A 492 5.26 -19.49 7.77
CA VAL A 492 5.37 -19.11 9.19
C VAL A 492 6.37 -19.96 9.97
N GLN A 493 6.58 -21.21 9.55
CA GLN A 493 7.58 -22.13 10.15
C GLN A 493 8.97 -21.98 9.54
N SER A 494 9.14 -21.16 8.52
CA SER A 494 10.43 -20.94 7.91
C SER A 494 11.34 -20.08 8.78
N GLU A 495 12.67 -20.25 8.64
CA GLU A 495 13.67 -19.45 9.36
C GLU A 495 13.62 -17.95 9.04
N ARG A 496 12.77 -17.54 8.07
CA ARG A 496 12.56 -16.14 7.66
C ARG A 496 11.45 -15.44 8.43
N THR A 497 10.74 -16.13 9.26
CA THR A 497 9.65 -15.60 10.08
C THR A 497 10.05 -15.54 11.53
#